data_753372f3a07b2dbb1f1c4275abb8c6dc
#
_entry.id   753372f3a07b2dbb1f1c4275abb8c6dc
#
_cell.length_a   1.000
_cell.length_b   1.000
_cell.length_c   1.000
_cell.angle_alpha   90.00
_cell.angle_beta   90.00
_cell.angle_gamma   90.00
#
_symmetry.space_group_name_H-M   'P 1'
#
loop_
_entity.id
_entity.type
_entity.pdbx_description
1 polymer ?
#
loop_
_entity_poly.entity_id
_entity_poly.type
_entity_poly.pdbx_seq_one_letter_code
_entity_poly.pdbx_strand_id
1 'polypeptide(L)'
;ALHQSLSNAPWIDLGLQLASAGTLFAYGALALYLLAGQFPRPRWADIGWGAGLAAIIGIPGLAFYATALHLGLTREVVPTALTHPWTEVPVLLTWSFANAWGEEIVVVMYLLTRLRQLGWGVAGALAFSSVLRGSYHLYQGVSAGVGNIIMGMLYGWFYWRTGRVWPLIIAHFLIDAVAFVGYAALGGNLSWLGI
;
A
#
# COMPACT_ATOMS: atom_id res chain seq x y z
N ALA A 1 4.40 -15.64 1.41
CA ALA A 1 4.21 -14.73 2.54
C ALA A 1 4.76 -13.37 2.17
N LEU A 2 4.06 -12.29 2.50
CA LEU A 2 4.48 -10.91 2.18
C LEU A 2 5.71 -10.49 3.00
N HIS A 3 5.83 -11.01 4.21
CA HIS A 3 6.93 -10.74 5.13
C HIS A 3 7.37 -12.06 5.74
N GLN A 4 8.19 -12.81 5.00
CA GLN A 4 8.80 -14.01 5.55
C GLN A 4 9.83 -13.60 6.61
N SER A 5 9.94 -14.40 7.68
CA SER A 5 11.07 -14.28 8.60
C SER A 5 12.37 -14.34 7.81
N LEU A 6 13.19 -13.31 7.96
CA LEU A 6 14.48 -13.16 7.26
C LEU A 6 15.61 -13.82 8.04
N SER A 7 15.36 -14.21 9.30
CA SER A 7 16.31 -14.88 10.17
C SER A 7 15.61 -15.72 11.24
N ASN A 8 16.19 -16.84 11.60
CA ASN A 8 15.73 -17.66 12.74
C ASN A 8 16.00 -17.01 14.11
N ALA A 9 16.85 -15.98 14.17
CA ALA A 9 17.12 -15.22 15.38
C ALA A 9 16.18 -14.01 15.47
N PRO A 10 15.26 -13.92 16.45
CA PRO A 10 14.20 -12.92 16.50
C PRO A 10 14.69 -11.46 16.40
N TRP A 11 15.81 -11.15 17.08
CA TRP A 11 16.36 -9.78 17.05
C TRP A 11 17.00 -9.42 15.72
N ILE A 12 17.61 -10.40 15.03
CA ILE A 12 18.16 -10.20 13.69
C ILE A 12 17.02 -10.04 12.70
N ASP A 13 15.98 -10.88 12.79
CA ASP A 13 14.79 -10.77 11.96
C ASP A 13 14.13 -9.39 12.09
N LEU A 14 13.89 -8.94 13.33
CA LEU A 14 13.36 -7.60 13.60
C LEU A 14 14.23 -6.50 12.98
N GLY A 15 15.55 -6.59 13.17
CA GLY A 15 16.49 -5.62 12.59
C GLY A 15 16.44 -5.58 11.07
N LEU A 16 16.38 -6.74 10.41
CA LEU A 16 16.27 -6.84 8.95
C LEU A 16 14.92 -6.33 8.44
N GLN A 17 13.84 -6.60 9.14
CA GLN A 17 12.52 -6.09 8.78
C GLN A 17 12.45 -4.57 8.90
N LEU A 18 12.98 -3.99 9.97
CA LEU A 18 13.06 -2.54 10.14
C LEU A 18 13.96 -1.88 9.10
N ALA A 19 15.10 -2.51 8.74
CA ALA A 19 15.97 -2.03 7.67
C ALA A 19 15.26 -2.04 6.30
N SER A 20 14.49 -3.09 6.03
CA SER A 20 13.71 -3.18 4.78
C SER A 20 12.60 -2.13 4.73
N ALA A 21 11.86 -1.91 5.81
CA ALA A 21 10.90 -0.81 5.91
C ALA A 21 11.60 0.56 5.75
N GLY A 22 12.80 0.71 6.35
CA GLY A 22 13.65 1.89 6.19
C GLY A 22 14.00 2.20 4.73
N THR A 23 14.16 1.17 3.90
CA THR A 23 14.41 1.34 2.46
C THR A 23 13.23 2.00 1.74
N LEU A 24 11.99 1.64 2.10
CA LEU A 24 10.79 2.27 1.54
C LEU A 24 10.67 3.73 1.98
N PHE A 25 10.99 4.03 3.23
CA PHE A 25 11.07 5.43 3.70
C PHE A 25 12.14 6.22 2.92
N ALA A 26 13.30 5.61 2.67
CA ALA A 26 14.38 6.24 1.91
C ALA A 26 13.96 6.52 0.45
N TYR A 27 13.24 5.62 -0.21
CA TYR A 27 12.71 5.85 -1.56
C TYR A 27 11.74 7.04 -1.58
N GLY A 28 10.80 7.10 -0.65
CA GLY A 28 9.91 8.25 -0.53
C GLY A 28 10.66 9.56 -0.25
N ALA A 29 11.63 9.53 0.66
CA ALA A 29 12.47 10.69 0.96
C ALA A 29 13.29 11.16 -0.24
N LEU A 30 13.87 10.23 -1.02
CA LEU A 30 14.58 10.54 -2.26
C LEU A 30 13.65 11.19 -3.28
N ALA A 31 12.43 10.64 -3.46
CA ALA A 31 11.46 11.22 -4.38
C ALA A 31 11.06 12.65 -3.96
N LEU A 32 10.88 12.92 -2.67
CA LEU A 32 10.64 14.26 -2.14
C LEU A 32 11.83 15.20 -2.37
N TYR A 33 13.05 14.74 -2.16
CA TYR A 33 14.26 15.50 -2.47
C TYR A 33 14.31 15.89 -3.95
N LEU A 34 14.04 14.94 -4.84
CA LEU A 34 13.98 15.17 -6.28
C LEU A 34 12.85 16.12 -6.70
N LEU A 35 11.77 16.24 -5.92
CA LEU A 35 10.70 17.21 -6.11
C LEU A 35 11.03 18.61 -5.50
N ALA A 36 12.28 18.84 -5.08
CA ALA A 36 12.71 20.09 -4.46
C ALA A 36 11.86 20.50 -3.24
N GLY A 37 11.49 19.53 -2.42
CA GLY A 37 10.76 19.76 -1.16
C GLY A 37 9.31 20.21 -1.32
N GLN A 38 8.69 20.04 -2.47
CA GLN A 38 7.26 20.34 -2.71
C GLN A 38 6.35 19.32 -2.03
N PHE A 39 6.49 19.17 -0.72
CA PHE A 39 5.65 18.25 0.06
C PHE A 39 4.53 19.01 0.76
N PRO A 40 3.25 18.70 0.47
CA PRO A 40 2.13 19.40 1.05
C PRO A 40 2.04 19.14 2.56
N ARG A 41 1.75 20.18 3.34
CA ARG A 41 1.52 20.03 4.78
C ARG A 41 0.25 19.20 5.04
N PRO A 42 0.27 18.27 6.01
CA PRO A 42 -0.92 17.52 6.41
C PRO A 42 -1.98 18.46 6.99
N ARG A 43 -3.24 18.09 6.80
CA ARG A 43 -4.42 18.80 7.34
C ARG A 43 -5.33 17.79 8.03
N TRP A 44 -6.07 18.20 9.03
CA TRP A 44 -7.04 17.34 9.69
C TRP A 44 -8.07 16.72 8.74
N ALA A 45 -8.48 17.48 7.72
CA ALA A 45 -9.38 16.98 6.68
C ALA A 45 -8.80 15.79 5.89
N ASP A 46 -7.48 15.61 5.84
CA ASP A 46 -6.85 14.48 5.15
C ASP A 46 -7.21 13.14 5.80
N ILE A 47 -7.47 13.15 7.11
CA ILE A 47 -7.89 11.94 7.84
C ILE A 47 -9.27 11.49 7.33
N GLY A 48 -10.22 12.41 7.21
CA GLY A 48 -11.56 12.10 6.69
C GLY A 48 -11.53 11.63 5.23
N TRP A 49 -10.77 12.32 4.38
CA TRP A 49 -10.59 11.89 2.99
C TRP A 49 -9.87 10.54 2.89
N GLY A 50 -8.84 10.33 3.72
CA GLY A 50 -8.12 9.06 3.77
C GLY A 50 -9.02 7.91 4.19
N ALA A 51 -9.81 8.07 5.25
CA ALA A 51 -10.78 7.08 5.70
C ALA A 51 -11.84 6.77 4.63
N GLY A 52 -12.37 7.81 3.95
CA GLY A 52 -13.32 7.64 2.85
C GLY A 52 -12.73 6.86 1.67
N LEU A 53 -11.52 7.20 1.24
CA LEU A 53 -10.81 6.49 0.17
C LEU A 53 -10.48 5.05 0.57
N ALA A 54 -10.07 4.82 1.83
CA ALA A 54 -9.84 3.48 2.36
C ALA A 54 -11.11 2.62 2.30
N ALA A 55 -12.26 3.18 2.65
CA ALA A 55 -13.54 2.48 2.58
C ALA A 55 -13.95 2.18 1.13
N ILE A 56 -13.82 3.16 0.22
CA ILE A 56 -14.18 3.02 -1.20
C ILE A 56 -13.34 1.95 -1.90
N ILE A 57 -12.06 1.81 -1.54
CA ILE A 57 -11.16 0.81 -2.13
C ILE A 57 -11.15 -0.47 -1.31
N GLY A 58 -11.01 -0.36 0.01
CA GLY A 58 -10.78 -1.51 0.89
C GLY A 58 -11.99 -2.44 0.97
N ILE A 59 -13.20 -1.91 1.08
CA ILE A 59 -14.41 -2.75 1.20
C ILE A 59 -14.67 -3.54 -0.09
N PRO A 60 -14.76 -2.93 -1.29
CA PRO A 60 -14.87 -3.70 -2.53
C PRO A 60 -13.65 -4.55 -2.83
N GLY A 61 -12.44 -4.07 -2.46
CA GLY A 61 -11.20 -4.80 -2.62
C GLY A 61 -11.17 -6.10 -1.82
N LEU A 62 -11.64 -6.08 -0.57
CA LEU A 62 -11.76 -7.27 0.25
C LEU A 62 -12.76 -8.28 -0.34
N ALA A 63 -13.92 -7.80 -0.80
CA ALA A 63 -14.91 -8.65 -1.47
C ALA A 63 -14.34 -9.26 -2.76
N PHE A 64 -13.61 -8.47 -3.55
CA PHE A 64 -12.94 -8.94 -4.76
C PHE A 64 -11.85 -9.97 -4.45
N TYR A 65 -11.03 -9.73 -3.41
CA TYR A 65 -10.01 -10.66 -2.95
C TYR A 65 -10.60 -12.00 -2.50
N ALA A 66 -11.63 -11.95 -1.64
CA ALA A 66 -12.31 -13.16 -1.17
C ALA A 66 -12.90 -13.98 -2.34
N THR A 67 -13.56 -13.31 -3.29
CA THR A 67 -14.10 -13.94 -4.49
C THR A 67 -13.00 -14.55 -5.35
N ALA A 68 -11.91 -13.82 -5.58
CA ALA A 68 -10.79 -14.28 -6.38
C ALA A 68 -10.06 -15.46 -5.74
N LEU A 69 -9.95 -15.47 -4.41
CA LEU A 69 -9.36 -16.58 -3.65
C LEU A 69 -10.21 -17.83 -3.76
N HIS A 70 -11.54 -17.69 -3.58
CA HIS A 70 -12.50 -18.78 -3.75
C HIS A 70 -12.47 -19.39 -5.17
N LEU A 71 -12.24 -18.56 -6.19
CA LEU A 71 -12.13 -19.01 -7.59
C LEU A 71 -10.71 -19.50 -7.97
N GLY A 72 -9.75 -19.50 -7.07
CA GLY A 72 -8.36 -19.89 -7.35
C GLY A 72 -7.60 -18.91 -8.25
N LEU A 73 -8.06 -17.66 -8.38
CA LEU A 73 -7.48 -16.63 -9.24
C LEU A 73 -6.43 -15.76 -8.53
N THR A 74 -6.25 -15.95 -7.23
CA THR A 74 -5.24 -15.24 -6.43
C THR A 74 -4.58 -16.19 -5.44
N ARG A 75 -3.50 -15.72 -4.82
CA ARG A 75 -2.82 -16.44 -3.75
C ARG A 75 -3.23 -15.86 -2.40
N GLU A 76 -3.32 -16.72 -1.40
CA GLU A 76 -3.48 -16.26 -0.03
C GLU A 76 -2.27 -15.40 0.36
N VAL A 77 -2.58 -14.19 0.81
CA VAL A 77 -1.60 -13.25 1.32
C VAL A 77 -1.47 -13.47 2.82
N VAL A 78 -0.46 -14.21 3.22
CA VAL A 78 -0.16 -14.50 4.63
C VAL A 78 0.85 -13.46 5.12
N PRO A 79 0.47 -12.52 6.00
CA PRO A 79 1.42 -11.69 6.71
C PRO A 79 2.29 -12.56 7.60
N THR A 80 3.52 -12.15 7.88
CA THR A 80 4.42 -12.91 8.74
C THR A 80 3.80 -13.05 10.13
N ALA A 81 3.64 -14.27 10.60
CA ALA A 81 3.31 -14.53 11.99
C ALA A 81 4.57 -14.29 12.83
N LEU A 82 4.63 -13.21 13.56
CA LEU A 82 5.58 -13.00 14.63
C LEU A 82 5.06 -13.75 15.87
N THR A 83 5.97 -14.37 16.61
CA THR A 83 5.61 -15.22 17.75
C THR A 83 5.04 -14.47 18.96
N HIS A 84 5.07 -13.12 18.95
CA HIS A 84 4.62 -12.29 20.06
C HIS A 84 3.82 -11.07 19.58
N PRO A 85 2.52 -10.95 19.95
CA PRO A 85 1.65 -9.84 19.51
C PRO A 85 2.18 -8.44 19.82
N TRP A 86 2.93 -8.28 20.92
CA TRP A 86 3.51 -7.00 21.32
C TRP A 86 4.59 -6.47 20.38
N THR A 87 5.30 -7.35 19.67
CA THR A 87 6.29 -6.97 18.65
C THR A 87 5.68 -7.01 17.25
N GLU A 88 4.73 -7.91 17.02
CA GLU A 88 4.08 -8.12 15.73
C GLU A 88 3.28 -6.91 15.27
N VAL A 89 2.37 -6.42 16.09
CA VAL A 89 1.50 -5.30 15.71
C VAL A 89 2.29 -4.02 15.38
N PRO A 90 3.26 -3.56 16.20
CA PRO A 90 4.10 -2.42 15.83
C PRO A 90 4.88 -2.60 14.52
N VAL A 91 5.40 -3.80 14.26
CA VAL A 91 6.12 -4.10 13.02
C VAL A 91 5.18 -4.06 11.82
N LEU A 92 4.01 -4.70 11.90
CA LEU A 92 3.00 -4.68 10.84
C LEU A 92 2.52 -3.26 10.53
N LEU A 93 2.28 -2.43 11.56
CA LEU A 93 1.93 -1.02 11.37
C LEU A 93 3.07 -0.22 10.75
N THR A 94 4.32 -0.50 11.13
CA THR A 94 5.49 0.13 10.51
C THR A 94 5.59 -0.22 9.03
N TRP A 95 5.39 -1.48 8.67
CA TRP A 95 5.34 -1.93 7.28
C TRP A 95 4.19 -1.29 6.51
N SER A 96 2.98 -1.30 7.07
CA SER A 96 1.81 -0.67 6.45
C SER A 96 2.08 0.81 6.13
N PHE A 97 2.70 1.53 7.08
CA PHE A 97 3.04 2.93 6.85
C PHE A 97 4.20 3.10 5.87
N ALA A 98 5.23 2.25 5.91
CA ALA A 98 6.35 2.30 4.98
C ALA A 98 5.92 2.03 3.53
N ASN A 99 5.04 1.04 3.31
CA ASN A 99 4.44 0.78 2.00
C ASN A 99 3.64 1.97 1.50
N ALA A 100 2.71 2.46 2.31
CA ALA A 100 1.89 3.63 1.97
C ALA A 100 2.74 4.87 1.67
N TRP A 101 3.74 5.13 2.48
CA TRP A 101 4.70 6.22 2.27
C TRP A 101 5.47 6.06 0.96
N GLY A 102 6.13 4.91 0.78
CA GLY A 102 6.96 4.65 -0.40
C GLY A 102 6.16 4.72 -1.69
N GLU A 103 5.03 4.00 -1.74
CA GLU A 103 4.25 3.89 -2.96
C GLU A 103 3.51 5.18 -3.31
N GLU A 104 2.84 5.83 -2.36
CA GLU A 104 2.05 7.03 -2.68
C GLU A 104 2.96 8.22 -3.01
N ILE A 105 4.13 8.32 -2.41
CA ILE A 105 5.08 9.38 -2.75
C ILE A 105 5.78 9.09 -4.08
N VAL A 106 6.27 7.86 -4.31
CA VAL A 106 7.05 7.54 -5.51
C VAL A 106 6.13 7.37 -6.74
N VAL A 107 5.11 6.50 -6.63
CA VAL A 107 4.33 6.07 -7.80
C VAL A 107 3.21 7.06 -8.12
N VAL A 108 2.66 7.75 -7.11
CA VAL A 108 1.61 8.74 -7.34
C VAL A 108 2.18 10.15 -7.37
N MET A 109 2.70 10.66 -6.24
CA MET A 109 3.11 12.06 -6.16
C MET A 109 4.26 12.39 -7.11
N TYR A 110 5.38 11.68 -7.01
CA TYR A 110 6.57 11.95 -7.81
C TYR A 110 6.34 11.68 -9.29
N LEU A 111 5.90 10.46 -9.62
CA LEU A 111 5.75 10.03 -11.00
C LEU A 111 4.73 10.89 -11.75
N LEU A 112 3.51 11.11 -11.20
CA LEU A 112 2.50 11.93 -11.87
C LEU A 112 2.92 13.39 -12.00
N THR A 113 3.64 13.94 -11.01
CA THR A 113 4.20 15.30 -11.10
C THR A 113 5.19 15.40 -12.24
N ARG A 114 6.10 14.42 -12.38
CA ARG A 114 7.09 14.41 -13.48
C ARG A 114 6.46 14.20 -14.85
N LEU A 115 5.52 13.26 -14.97
CA LEU A 115 4.79 13.05 -16.23
C LEU A 115 4.04 14.32 -16.66
N ARG A 116 3.41 15.03 -15.71
CA ARG A 116 2.75 16.30 -15.96
C ARG A 116 3.73 17.37 -16.43
N GLN A 117 4.92 17.47 -15.81
CA GLN A 117 5.99 18.39 -16.22
C GLN A 117 6.53 18.08 -17.61
N LEU A 118 6.52 16.80 -18.01
CA LEU A 118 6.89 16.32 -19.34
C LEU A 118 5.78 16.50 -20.40
N GLY A 119 4.65 17.12 -20.03
CA GLY A 119 3.55 17.39 -20.96
C GLY A 119 2.58 16.22 -21.20
N TRP A 120 2.64 15.17 -20.38
CA TRP A 120 1.71 14.06 -20.52
C TRP A 120 0.28 14.50 -20.17
N GLY A 121 -0.67 14.07 -20.99
CA GLY A 121 -2.10 14.23 -20.69
C GLY A 121 -2.52 13.36 -19.51
N VAL A 122 -3.61 13.77 -18.83
CA VAL A 122 -4.11 13.09 -17.62
C VAL A 122 -4.35 11.58 -17.84
N ALA A 123 -5.00 11.21 -18.93
CA ALA A 123 -5.33 9.81 -19.21
C ALA A 123 -4.07 8.94 -19.33
N GLY A 124 -3.07 9.40 -20.09
CA GLY A 124 -1.80 8.68 -20.29
C GLY A 124 -0.99 8.57 -18.98
N ALA A 125 -0.88 9.68 -18.22
CA ALA A 125 -0.17 9.68 -16.96
C ALA A 125 -0.81 8.74 -15.92
N LEU A 126 -2.14 8.77 -15.78
CA LEU A 126 -2.87 7.88 -14.89
C LEU A 126 -2.75 6.42 -15.31
N ALA A 127 -2.94 6.12 -16.59
CA ALA A 127 -2.81 4.77 -17.11
C ALA A 127 -1.40 4.21 -16.85
N PHE A 128 -0.35 4.98 -17.14
CA PHE A 128 1.03 4.55 -16.93
C PHE A 128 1.31 4.27 -15.45
N SER A 129 1.00 5.22 -14.55
CA SER A 129 1.19 5.06 -13.11
C SER A 129 0.43 3.86 -12.54
N SER A 130 -0.82 3.68 -12.97
CA SER A 130 -1.68 2.59 -12.49
C SER A 130 -1.23 1.22 -12.99
N VAL A 131 -0.84 1.11 -14.27
CA VAL A 131 -0.31 -0.14 -14.83
C VAL A 131 1.02 -0.49 -14.17
N LEU A 132 1.91 0.49 -13.96
CA LEU A 132 3.14 0.29 -13.21
C LEU A 132 2.85 -0.25 -11.81
N ARG A 133 1.88 0.35 -11.08
CA ARG A 133 1.46 -0.11 -9.76
C ARG A 133 0.96 -1.56 -9.80
N GLY A 134 0.06 -1.88 -10.71
CA GLY A 134 -0.46 -3.24 -10.84
C GLY A 134 0.61 -4.26 -11.22
N SER A 135 1.60 -3.87 -12.04
CA SER A 135 2.64 -4.77 -12.52
C SER A 135 3.52 -5.33 -11.40
N TYR A 136 3.93 -4.51 -10.45
CA TYR A 136 4.73 -4.99 -9.32
C TYR A 136 3.90 -5.65 -8.20
N HIS A 137 2.56 -5.72 -8.34
CA HIS A 137 1.69 -6.52 -7.47
C HIS A 137 1.30 -7.89 -8.08
N LEU A 138 1.69 -8.17 -9.32
CA LEU A 138 1.36 -9.45 -9.98
C LEU A 138 1.92 -10.69 -9.27
N TYR A 139 2.98 -10.54 -8.46
CA TYR A 139 3.51 -11.64 -7.65
C TYR A 139 2.51 -12.16 -6.60
N GLN A 140 1.54 -11.33 -6.21
CA GLN A 140 0.44 -11.70 -5.30
C GLN A 140 -0.72 -12.39 -6.06
N GLY A 141 -0.70 -12.38 -7.39
CA GLY A 141 -1.73 -12.92 -8.27
C GLY A 141 -2.31 -11.88 -9.22
N VAL A 142 -2.98 -12.34 -10.26
CA VAL A 142 -3.56 -11.46 -11.29
C VAL A 142 -4.61 -10.52 -10.70
N SER A 143 -5.42 -11.00 -9.76
CA SER A 143 -6.44 -10.19 -9.10
C SER A 143 -5.83 -9.03 -8.28
N ALA A 144 -4.70 -9.27 -7.62
CA ALA A 144 -3.97 -8.23 -6.90
C ALA A 144 -3.45 -7.16 -7.87
N GLY A 145 -2.90 -7.57 -9.04
CA GLY A 145 -2.51 -6.65 -10.10
C GLY A 145 -3.66 -5.79 -10.57
N VAL A 146 -4.82 -6.39 -10.87
CA VAL A 146 -6.02 -5.67 -11.32
C VAL A 146 -6.55 -4.73 -10.23
N GLY A 147 -6.65 -5.20 -8.98
CA GLY A 147 -7.08 -4.37 -7.85
C GLY A 147 -6.17 -3.15 -7.66
N ASN A 148 -4.86 -3.33 -7.79
CA ASN A 148 -3.89 -2.25 -7.69
C ASN A 148 -3.92 -1.29 -8.89
N ILE A 149 -4.27 -1.74 -10.10
CA ILE A 149 -4.55 -0.83 -11.22
C ILE A 149 -5.74 0.07 -10.89
N ILE A 150 -6.85 -0.49 -10.40
CA ILE A 150 -8.06 0.26 -10.04
C ILE A 150 -7.75 1.26 -8.93
N MET A 151 -7.06 0.84 -7.87
CA MET A 151 -6.61 1.71 -6.78
C MET A 151 -5.70 2.84 -7.31
N GLY A 152 -4.74 2.51 -8.18
CA GLY A 152 -3.84 3.47 -8.81
C GLY A 152 -4.58 4.52 -9.64
N MET A 153 -5.60 4.12 -10.39
CA MET A 153 -6.45 5.05 -11.17
C MET A 153 -7.19 6.03 -10.26
N LEU A 154 -7.81 5.52 -9.19
CA LEU A 154 -8.57 6.35 -8.24
C LEU A 154 -7.64 7.30 -7.46
N TYR A 155 -6.54 6.78 -6.93
CA TYR A 155 -5.58 7.57 -6.17
C TYR A 155 -4.86 8.59 -7.05
N GLY A 156 -4.41 8.17 -8.24
CA GLY A 156 -3.80 9.06 -9.21
C GLY A 156 -4.75 10.17 -9.66
N TRP A 157 -6.02 9.84 -9.94
CA TRP A 157 -7.03 10.85 -10.27
C TRP A 157 -7.27 11.82 -9.12
N PHE A 158 -7.41 11.34 -7.89
CA PHE A 158 -7.55 12.19 -6.70
C PHE A 158 -6.36 13.14 -6.56
N TYR A 159 -5.12 12.61 -6.67
CA TYR A 159 -3.92 13.43 -6.62
C TYR A 159 -3.87 14.46 -7.76
N TRP A 160 -4.17 14.03 -8.98
CA TRP A 160 -4.17 14.93 -10.14
C TRP A 160 -5.11 16.13 -9.98
N ARG A 161 -6.26 15.92 -9.33
CA ARG A 161 -7.27 16.95 -9.08
C ARG A 161 -6.98 17.83 -7.88
N THR A 162 -6.36 17.30 -6.86
CA THR A 162 -6.25 17.96 -5.54
C THR A 162 -4.81 18.36 -5.19
N GLY A 163 -3.81 17.71 -5.77
CA GLY A 163 -2.40 17.85 -5.38
C GLY A 163 -2.08 17.32 -3.98
N ARG A 164 -3.01 16.56 -3.36
CA ARG A 164 -2.88 16.12 -1.96
C ARG A 164 -2.53 14.63 -1.89
N VAL A 165 -1.34 14.34 -1.38
CA VAL A 165 -0.87 12.95 -1.19
C VAL A 165 -1.23 12.37 0.18
N TRP A 166 -1.37 13.20 1.23
CA TRP A 166 -1.66 12.71 2.58
C TRP A 166 -2.92 11.87 2.70
N PRO A 167 -4.07 12.20 2.06
CA PRO A 167 -5.23 11.32 2.04
C PRO A 167 -4.92 9.93 1.48
N LEU A 168 -4.04 9.86 0.48
CA LEU A 168 -3.67 8.60 -0.16
C LEU A 168 -2.78 7.75 0.76
N ILE A 169 -1.78 8.37 1.40
CA ILE A 169 -0.93 7.71 2.40
C ILE A 169 -1.79 7.17 3.54
N ILE A 170 -2.73 7.96 4.06
CA ILE A 170 -3.62 7.54 5.14
C ILE A 170 -4.53 6.40 4.68
N ALA A 171 -5.12 6.52 3.49
CA ALA A 171 -6.01 5.48 2.95
C ALA A 171 -5.28 4.15 2.75
N HIS A 172 -4.11 4.19 2.12
CA HIS A 172 -3.29 3.01 1.89
C HIS A 172 -2.82 2.39 3.21
N PHE A 173 -2.31 3.20 4.13
CA PHE A 173 -1.95 2.75 5.47
C PHE A 173 -3.10 2.03 6.17
N LEU A 174 -4.31 2.57 6.12
CA LEU A 174 -5.49 1.96 6.75
C LEU A 174 -5.85 0.62 6.10
N ILE A 175 -5.78 0.52 4.77
CA ILE A 175 -6.04 -0.73 4.04
C ILE A 175 -5.04 -1.80 4.47
N ASP A 176 -3.75 -1.49 4.45
CA ASP A 176 -2.69 -2.43 4.84
C ASP A 176 -2.77 -2.79 6.32
N ALA A 177 -2.98 -1.80 7.20
CA ALA A 177 -3.09 -2.05 8.63
C ALA A 177 -4.29 -2.95 8.96
N VAL A 178 -5.44 -2.73 8.33
CA VAL A 178 -6.62 -3.62 8.51
C VAL A 178 -6.33 -5.01 7.94
N ALA A 179 -5.69 -5.13 6.78
CA ALA A 179 -5.36 -6.41 6.19
C ALA A 179 -4.34 -7.18 7.06
N PHE A 180 -3.25 -6.56 7.47
CA PHE A 180 -2.16 -7.25 8.17
C PHE A 180 -2.47 -7.50 9.63
N VAL A 181 -2.90 -6.46 10.36
CA VAL A 181 -3.25 -6.59 11.78
C VAL A 181 -4.54 -7.39 11.95
N GLY A 182 -5.51 -7.19 11.05
CA GLY A 182 -6.76 -7.96 11.05
C GLY A 182 -6.51 -9.46 10.84
N TYR A 183 -5.67 -9.82 9.86
CA TYR A 183 -5.28 -11.22 9.64
C TYR A 183 -4.58 -11.82 10.86
N ALA A 184 -3.62 -11.10 11.45
CA ALA A 184 -2.89 -11.54 12.64
C ALA A 184 -3.84 -11.70 13.84
N ALA A 185 -4.76 -10.75 14.06
CA ALA A 185 -5.74 -10.80 15.14
C ALA A 185 -6.74 -11.97 15.02
N LEU A 186 -7.02 -12.42 13.79
CA LEU A 186 -7.86 -13.58 13.50
C LEU A 186 -7.07 -14.91 13.53
N GLY A 187 -5.80 -14.87 13.93
CA GLY A 187 -4.94 -16.05 14.00
C GLY A 187 -4.71 -16.71 12.62
N GLY A 188 -4.79 -15.95 11.55
CA GLY A 188 -4.69 -16.48 10.19
C GLY A 188 -5.92 -17.22 9.70
N ASN A 189 -7.02 -17.21 10.46
CA ASN A 189 -8.24 -17.91 10.10
C ASN A 189 -9.16 -17.01 9.29
N LEU A 190 -9.32 -17.32 8.01
CA LEU A 190 -10.21 -16.62 7.09
C LEU A 190 -11.51 -17.40 6.81
N SER A 191 -11.80 -18.47 7.57
CA SER A 191 -12.99 -19.31 7.38
C SER A 191 -14.32 -18.52 7.44
N TRP A 192 -14.36 -17.39 8.15
CA TRP A 192 -15.51 -16.47 8.19
C TRP A 192 -15.78 -15.78 6.84
N LEU A 193 -14.80 -15.74 5.93
CA LEU A 193 -14.96 -15.29 4.53
C LEU A 193 -15.39 -16.43 3.60
N GLY A 194 -15.60 -17.65 4.12
CA GLY A 194 -15.92 -18.84 3.32
C GLY A 194 -14.72 -19.43 2.56
N ILE A 195 -13.51 -19.15 3.03
CA ILE A 195 -12.23 -19.58 2.42
C ILE A 195 -11.31 -20.18 3.47
#